data_15208e396d706d2a4cc0967836c9b1e8
#
_entry.id   15208e396d706d2a4cc0967836c9b1e8
#
_cell.length_a   1.000
_cell.length_b   1.000
_cell.length_c   1.000
_cell.angle_alpha   90.00
_cell.angle_beta   90.00
_cell.angle_gamma   90.00
#
_symmetry.space_group_name_H-M   'P 1'
#
loop_
_entity.id
_entity.type
_entity.pdbx_description
1 polymer ?
#
loop_
_entity_poly.entity_id
_entity_poly.type
_entity_poly.pdbx_seq_one_letter_code
_entity_poly.pdbx_strand_id
1 'polypeptide(L)'
;MALFLALQAIVVALVAYATVSFGRTSLKHWIHLLIAGIAAVLFIAGVSPIIVIVLAALLGIILLPAPDKKQEITGTTLPRPEKSFLILLAGAAVFFVLFYLLQPNLFELAVTMARIDLFAFGGGFAALPLMFHEVVVVHSWLDSTTFINGLALGQVTPGPIVITATFVGYLTYGFWGGIVATIGIFTPSFLFVVGTVPYYDRLRSSQIYQKMFQGILFSFVGLLLSVTIKLALAVPWSWFSGLLAAGAFFSLLLGAEILWVVIAGIGIAVVQFVLVH
;
A
#
# COMPACT_ATOMS: atom_id res chain seq x y z
N MET A 1 -19.94 8.14 -16.56
CA MET A 1 -20.14 6.97 -15.69
C MET A 1 -19.40 5.71 -16.22
N ALA A 2 -19.52 5.35 -17.50
CA ALA A 2 -18.84 4.18 -18.08
C ALA A 2 -17.31 4.19 -17.94
N LEU A 3 -16.63 5.33 -18.08
CA LEU A 3 -15.20 5.47 -17.91
C LEU A 3 -14.73 5.07 -16.50
N PHE A 4 -15.45 5.50 -15.47
CA PHE A 4 -15.10 5.15 -14.09
C PHE A 4 -15.30 3.66 -13.80
N LEU A 5 -16.34 3.04 -14.37
CA LEU A 5 -16.55 1.58 -14.25
C LEU A 5 -15.41 0.78 -14.89
N ALA A 6 -14.94 1.22 -16.06
CA ALA A 6 -13.79 0.61 -16.70
C ALA A 6 -12.51 0.78 -15.86
N LEU A 7 -12.26 1.97 -15.33
CA LEU A 7 -11.12 2.23 -14.45
C LEU A 7 -11.17 1.39 -13.18
N GLN A 8 -12.34 1.26 -12.55
CA GLN A 8 -12.52 0.39 -11.37
C GLN A 8 -12.16 -1.07 -11.67
N ALA A 9 -12.60 -1.59 -12.83
CA ALA A 9 -12.28 -2.95 -13.25
C ALA A 9 -10.77 -3.16 -13.47
N ILE A 10 -10.09 -2.17 -14.08
CA ILE A 10 -8.64 -2.18 -14.26
C ILE A 10 -7.91 -2.14 -12.92
N VAL A 11 -8.40 -1.34 -11.95
CA VAL A 11 -7.82 -1.27 -10.61
C VAL A 11 -7.89 -2.63 -9.90
N VAL A 12 -9.01 -3.34 -10.00
CA VAL A 12 -9.11 -4.71 -9.45
C VAL A 12 -8.06 -5.62 -10.10
N ALA A 13 -7.89 -5.54 -11.42
CA ALA A 13 -6.88 -6.32 -12.14
C ALA A 13 -5.45 -5.96 -11.71
N LEU A 14 -5.15 -4.67 -11.47
CA LEU A 14 -3.85 -4.21 -10.97
C LEU A 14 -3.55 -4.77 -9.59
N VAL A 15 -4.50 -4.70 -8.65
CA VAL A 15 -4.30 -5.21 -7.29
C VAL A 15 -4.20 -6.74 -7.29
N ALA A 16 -5.00 -7.43 -8.14
CA ALA A 16 -4.88 -8.88 -8.35
C ALA A 16 -3.50 -9.24 -8.91
N TYR A 17 -3.01 -8.51 -9.90
CA TYR A 17 -1.67 -8.70 -10.45
C TYR A 17 -0.58 -8.49 -9.39
N ALA A 18 -0.69 -7.44 -8.58
CA ALA A 18 0.23 -7.19 -7.47
C ALA A 18 0.21 -8.38 -6.49
N THR A 19 -0.97 -8.89 -6.12
CA THR A 19 -1.13 -10.07 -5.25
C THR A 19 -0.38 -11.29 -5.82
N VAL A 20 -0.57 -11.58 -7.10
CA VAL A 20 0.09 -12.72 -7.76
C VAL A 20 1.60 -12.50 -7.88
N SER A 21 2.03 -11.31 -8.26
CA SER A 21 3.44 -10.96 -8.45
C SER A 21 4.22 -11.05 -7.12
N PHE A 22 3.69 -10.45 -6.04
CA PHE A 22 4.26 -10.56 -4.70
C PHE A 22 4.18 -12.00 -4.17
N GLY A 23 3.08 -12.69 -4.42
CA GLY A 23 2.91 -14.09 -4.02
C GLY A 23 3.97 -14.99 -4.64
N ARG A 24 4.20 -14.90 -5.96
CA ARG A 24 5.20 -15.70 -6.67
C ARG A 24 6.63 -15.47 -6.18
N THR A 25 6.97 -14.24 -5.82
CA THR A 25 8.32 -13.91 -5.32
C THR A 25 8.52 -14.28 -3.86
N SER A 26 7.49 -14.15 -3.02
CA SER A 26 7.60 -14.30 -1.57
C SER A 26 7.21 -15.68 -1.07
N LEU A 27 6.18 -16.32 -1.66
CA LEU A 27 5.59 -17.58 -1.14
C LEU A 27 6.25 -18.80 -1.80
N LYS A 28 7.40 -19.24 -1.28
CA LYS A 28 8.15 -20.39 -1.83
C LYS A 28 7.95 -21.70 -1.07
N HIS A 29 7.45 -21.64 0.17
CA HIS A 29 7.25 -22.81 1.04
C HIS A 29 5.83 -22.78 1.62
N TRP A 30 5.35 -23.94 2.06
CA TRP A 30 4.02 -24.09 2.63
C TRP A 30 3.78 -23.23 3.88
N ILE A 31 4.83 -23.00 4.71
CA ILE A 31 4.76 -22.13 5.90
C ILE A 31 4.44 -20.67 5.49
N HIS A 32 5.02 -20.20 4.38
CA HIS A 32 4.75 -18.86 3.85
C HIS A 32 3.29 -18.73 3.41
N LEU A 33 2.76 -19.77 2.73
CA LEU A 33 1.35 -19.84 2.34
C LEU A 33 0.42 -19.86 3.57
N LEU A 34 0.82 -20.57 4.62
CA LEU A 34 0.06 -20.63 5.87
C LEU A 34 -0.02 -19.27 6.54
N ILE A 35 1.09 -18.54 6.68
CA ILE A 35 1.11 -17.19 7.25
C ILE A 35 0.26 -16.22 6.39
N ALA A 36 0.42 -16.25 5.06
CA ALA A 36 -0.35 -15.42 4.14
C ALA A 36 -1.85 -15.78 4.19
N GLY A 37 -2.22 -17.05 4.26
CA GLY A 37 -3.59 -17.52 4.37
C GLY A 37 -4.27 -17.09 5.68
N ILE A 38 -3.59 -17.27 6.81
CA ILE A 38 -4.08 -16.79 8.11
C ILE A 38 -4.30 -15.27 8.06
N ALA A 39 -3.33 -14.52 7.54
CA ALA A 39 -3.44 -13.08 7.41
C ALA A 39 -4.62 -12.69 6.52
N ALA A 40 -4.82 -13.36 5.37
CA ALA A 40 -5.95 -13.08 4.47
C ALA A 40 -7.30 -13.30 5.17
N VAL A 41 -7.47 -14.41 5.89
CA VAL A 41 -8.70 -14.70 6.65
C VAL A 41 -8.96 -13.63 7.71
N LEU A 42 -7.94 -13.24 8.48
CA LEU A 42 -8.06 -12.21 9.51
C LEU A 42 -8.43 -10.84 8.91
N PHE A 43 -7.83 -10.47 7.76
CA PHE A 43 -8.17 -9.24 7.05
C PHE A 43 -9.58 -9.24 6.46
N ILE A 44 -10.04 -10.39 5.94
CA ILE A 44 -11.43 -10.54 5.47
C ILE A 44 -12.40 -10.43 6.64
N ALA A 45 -12.06 -11.01 7.81
CA ALA A 45 -12.83 -10.92 9.03
C ALA A 45 -12.83 -9.51 9.67
N GLY A 46 -12.09 -8.53 9.10
CA GLY A 46 -12.09 -7.15 9.57
C GLY A 46 -11.17 -6.88 10.76
N VAL A 47 -10.25 -7.80 11.06
CA VAL A 47 -9.24 -7.57 12.10
C VAL A 47 -8.31 -6.43 11.67
N SER A 48 -7.97 -5.55 12.61
CA SER A 48 -7.08 -4.41 12.35
C SER A 48 -5.78 -4.86 11.69
N PRO A 49 -5.36 -4.23 10.57
CA PRO A 49 -4.13 -4.55 9.86
C PRO A 49 -2.90 -4.54 10.76
N ILE A 50 -2.83 -3.64 11.71
CA ILE A 50 -1.72 -3.53 12.66
C ILE A 50 -1.59 -4.82 13.49
N ILE A 51 -2.72 -5.34 14.00
CA ILE A 51 -2.73 -6.58 14.78
C ILE A 51 -2.25 -7.75 13.92
N VAL A 52 -2.76 -7.86 12.69
CA VAL A 52 -2.37 -8.95 11.77
C VAL A 52 -0.89 -8.89 11.41
N ILE A 53 -0.34 -7.70 11.16
CA ILE A 53 1.08 -7.50 10.86
C ILE A 53 1.95 -7.90 12.06
N VAL A 54 1.57 -7.49 13.28
CA VAL A 54 2.30 -7.88 14.51
C VAL A 54 2.25 -9.38 14.73
N LEU A 55 1.09 -10.01 14.57
CA LEU A 55 0.95 -11.47 14.66
C LEU A 55 1.80 -12.18 13.60
N ALA A 56 1.82 -11.69 12.36
CA ALA A 56 2.64 -12.27 11.30
C ALA A 56 4.15 -12.11 11.57
N ALA A 57 4.55 -10.99 12.17
CA ALA A 57 5.94 -10.80 12.62
C ALA A 57 6.33 -11.84 13.68
N LEU A 58 5.47 -12.08 14.68
CA LEU A 58 5.69 -13.10 15.72
C LEU A 58 5.70 -14.52 15.13
N LEU A 59 4.74 -14.85 14.25
CA LEU A 59 4.72 -16.13 13.55
C LEU A 59 5.98 -16.31 12.69
N GLY A 60 6.49 -15.27 12.07
CA GLY A 60 7.75 -15.29 11.34
C GLY A 60 8.94 -15.64 12.23
N ILE A 61 9.03 -15.06 13.43
CA ILE A 61 10.09 -15.37 14.38
C ILE A 61 10.03 -16.84 14.81
N ILE A 62 8.83 -17.37 15.07
CA ILE A 62 8.61 -18.72 15.63
C ILE A 62 8.73 -19.80 14.56
N LEU A 63 8.11 -19.62 13.39
CA LEU A 63 7.94 -20.69 12.40
C LEU A 63 9.03 -20.72 11.33
N LEU A 64 9.69 -19.58 11.05
CA LEU A 64 10.67 -19.55 9.97
C LEU A 64 12.03 -20.05 10.44
N PRO A 65 12.71 -20.87 9.59
CA PRO A 65 14.06 -21.30 9.87
C PRO A 65 15.02 -20.10 9.87
N ALA A 66 16.17 -20.27 10.54
CA ALA A 66 17.23 -19.28 10.45
C ALA A 66 17.73 -19.19 9.00
N PRO A 67 17.94 -18.00 8.44
CA PRO A 67 18.49 -17.86 7.10
C PRO A 67 19.90 -18.43 7.02
N ASP A 68 20.17 -19.22 5.96
CA ASP A 68 21.40 -19.98 5.76
C ASP A 68 22.66 -19.14 5.55
N LYS A 69 22.56 -17.86 5.28
CA LYS A 69 23.72 -16.98 5.04
C LYS A 69 23.76 -15.84 6.05
N LYS A 70 24.77 -15.86 6.92
CA LYS A 70 25.30 -14.64 7.50
C LYS A 70 25.83 -13.81 6.32
N GLN A 71 25.07 -12.77 5.91
CA GLN A 71 25.60 -11.81 4.95
C GLN A 71 26.79 -11.11 5.61
N GLU A 72 27.98 -11.30 5.03
CA GLU A 72 29.18 -10.58 5.44
C GLU A 72 28.92 -9.08 5.41
N ILE A 73 29.23 -8.44 6.53
CA ILE A 73 29.11 -6.99 6.65
C ILE A 73 30.25 -6.40 5.80
N THR A 74 29.94 -6.01 4.58
CA THR A 74 30.82 -5.14 3.79
C THR A 74 30.73 -3.76 4.42
N GLY A 75 31.70 -3.49 5.31
CA GLY A 75 31.73 -2.28 6.12
C GLY A 75 31.95 -1.01 5.31
N THR A 76 30.90 -0.53 4.69
CA THR A 76 30.82 0.85 4.21
C THR A 76 30.31 1.68 5.38
N THR A 77 31.22 2.33 6.08
CA THR A 77 30.86 3.34 7.08
C THR A 77 30.21 4.53 6.37
N LEU A 78 28.90 4.48 6.21
CA LEU A 78 28.16 5.65 5.74
C LEU A 78 28.24 6.77 6.77
N PRO A 79 28.45 8.04 6.36
CA PRO A 79 28.54 9.17 7.27
C PRO A 79 27.25 9.24 8.11
N ARG A 80 27.41 9.45 9.42
CA ARG A 80 26.31 9.56 10.36
C ARG A 80 25.43 10.77 10.01
N PRO A 81 24.19 10.61 9.56
CA PRO A 81 23.30 11.72 9.23
C PRO A 81 22.58 12.29 10.46
N GLU A 82 23.27 12.33 11.62
CA GLU A 82 22.66 12.74 12.89
C GLU A 82 21.95 14.11 12.81
N LYS A 83 22.58 15.08 12.15
CA LYS A 83 21.99 16.42 11.99
C LYS A 83 20.76 16.41 11.07
N SER A 84 20.84 15.74 9.93
CA SER A 84 19.72 15.65 8.99
C SER A 84 18.52 14.91 9.58
N PHE A 85 18.77 13.83 10.34
CA PHE A 85 17.73 13.09 11.04
C PHE A 85 17.05 13.94 12.11
N LEU A 86 17.83 14.67 12.93
CA LEU A 86 17.30 15.55 13.97
C LEU A 86 16.48 16.71 13.38
N ILE A 87 16.90 17.30 12.26
CA ILE A 87 16.17 18.37 11.56
C ILE A 87 14.83 17.81 11.04
N LEU A 88 14.83 16.64 10.40
CA LEU A 88 13.60 16.00 9.91
C LEU A 88 12.66 15.62 11.06
N LEU A 89 13.21 15.07 12.14
CA LEU A 89 12.44 14.71 13.32
C LEU A 89 11.81 15.94 13.98
N ALA A 90 12.58 17.01 14.13
CA ALA A 90 12.08 18.27 14.67
C ALA A 90 11.01 18.88 13.78
N GLY A 91 11.22 18.89 12.44
CA GLY A 91 10.23 19.36 11.47
C GLY A 91 8.92 18.56 11.51
N ALA A 92 9.02 17.23 11.58
CA ALA A 92 7.87 16.37 11.73
C ALA A 92 7.14 16.62 13.07
N ALA A 93 7.89 16.73 14.18
CA ALA A 93 7.30 17.01 15.48
C ALA A 93 6.57 18.37 15.49
N VAL A 94 7.17 19.42 14.94
CA VAL A 94 6.53 20.74 14.80
C VAL A 94 5.27 20.65 13.94
N PHE A 95 5.31 19.93 12.82
CA PHE A 95 4.15 19.71 11.95
C PHE A 95 2.99 19.05 12.71
N PHE A 96 3.23 17.93 13.38
CA PHE A 96 2.17 17.21 14.11
C PHE A 96 1.66 18.02 15.31
N VAL A 97 2.53 18.69 16.07
CA VAL A 97 2.12 19.52 17.21
C VAL A 97 1.29 20.72 16.74
N LEU A 98 1.69 21.37 15.64
CA LEU A 98 0.97 22.52 15.08
C LEU A 98 -0.47 22.12 14.71
N PHE A 99 -0.65 21.01 13.98
CA PHE A 99 -1.99 20.56 13.60
C PHE A 99 -2.79 20.03 14.78
N TYR A 100 -2.16 19.39 15.76
CA TYR A 100 -2.83 19.00 17.01
C TYR A 100 -3.46 20.18 17.74
N LEU A 101 -2.75 21.32 17.79
CA LEU A 101 -3.22 22.51 18.50
C LEU A 101 -4.21 23.35 17.71
N LEU A 102 -4.06 23.42 16.37
CA LEU A 102 -4.85 24.34 15.53
C LEU A 102 -6.05 23.67 14.85
N GLN A 103 -5.91 22.42 14.44
CA GLN A 103 -6.86 21.74 13.56
C GLN A 103 -6.94 20.23 13.86
N PRO A 104 -7.70 19.79 14.90
CA PRO A 104 -7.76 18.39 15.32
C PRO A 104 -8.12 17.40 14.19
N ASN A 105 -9.03 17.80 13.27
CA ASN A 105 -9.43 16.96 12.13
C ASN A 105 -8.27 16.73 11.14
N LEU A 106 -7.48 17.76 10.87
CA LEU A 106 -6.29 17.64 10.02
C LEU A 106 -5.17 16.85 10.71
N PHE A 107 -5.06 16.97 12.04
CA PHE A 107 -4.15 16.14 12.82
C PHE A 107 -4.53 14.65 12.72
N GLU A 108 -5.82 14.32 12.89
CA GLU A 108 -6.31 12.95 12.74
C GLU A 108 -5.98 12.38 11.35
N LEU A 109 -6.23 13.18 10.30
CA LEU A 109 -5.84 12.82 8.93
C LEU A 109 -4.34 12.58 8.80
N ALA A 110 -3.49 13.50 9.32
CA ALA A 110 -2.04 13.37 9.27
C ALA A 110 -1.54 12.11 9.96
N VAL A 111 -2.04 11.83 11.16
CA VAL A 111 -1.68 10.64 11.95
C VAL A 111 -2.14 9.37 11.25
N THR A 112 -3.34 9.35 10.70
CA THR A 112 -3.86 8.18 9.96
C THR A 112 -3.00 7.90 8.74
N MET A 113 -2.65 8.92 7.95
CA MET A 113 -1.76 8.76 6.79
C MET A 113 -0.36 8.30 7.19
N ALA A 114 0.19 8.86 8.29
CA ALA A 114 1.48 8.43 8.82
C ALA A 114 1.45 6.97 9.30
N ARG A 115 0.36 6.53 9.95
CA ARG A 115 0.18 5.12 10.34
C ARG A 115 0.12 4.20 9.13
N ILE A 116 -0.59 4.58 8.06
CA ILE A 116 -0.66 3.81 6.82
C ILE A 116 0.74 3.61 6.25
N ASP A 117 1.55 4.67 6.13
CA ASP A 117 2.92 4.57 5.60
C ASP A 117 3.83 3.73 6.52
N LEU A 118 3.76 3.95 7.82
CA LEU A 118 4.57 3.23 8.81
C LEU A 118 4.36 1.71 8.72
N PHE A 119 3.15 1.26 8.41
CA PHE A 119 2.81 -0.16 8.30
C PHE A 119 2.75 -0.68 6.85
N ALA A 120 3.03 0.17 5.86
CA ALA A 120 3.07 -0.20 4.45
C ALA A 120 4.39 -0.90 4.05
N PHE A 121 4.76 -1.98 4.76
CA PHE A 121 5.96 -2.76 4.45
C PHE A 121 5.80 -3.49 3.11
N GLY A 122 6.59 -3.14 2.11
CA GLY A 122 6.54 -3.79 0.79
C GLY A 122 6.26 -2.84 -0.37
N GLY A 123 6.22 -1.52 -0.10
CA GLY A 123 6.09 -0.48 -1.11
C GLY A 123 4.67 0.09 -1.27
N GLY A 124 4.46 0.94 -2.27
CA GLY A 124 3.23 1.70 -2.44
C GLY A 124 1.96 0.86 -2.55
N PHE A 125 2.02 -0.34 -3.15
CA PHE A 125 0.88 -1.25 -3.20
C PHE A 125 0.45 -1.77 -1.83
N ALA A 126 1.34 -1.85 -0.87
CA ALA A 126 1.02 -2.25 0.49
C ALA A 126 0.26 -1.16 1.27
N ALA A 127 0.44 0.10 0.92
CA ALA A 127 -0.30 1.21 1.52
C ALA A 127 -1.79 1.21 1.13
N LEU A 128 -2.14 0.70 -0.06
CA LEU A 128 -3.52 0.76 -0.56
C LEU A 128 -4.52 0.01 0.31
N PRO A 129 -4.26 -1.24 0.71
CA PRO A 129 -5.15 -1.96 1.61
C PRO A 129 -5.33 -1.30 2.96
N LEU A 130 -4.24 -0.78 3.53
CA LEU A 130 -4.28 -0.05 4.80
C LEU A 130 -5.09 1.24 4.64
N MET A 131 -4.86 1.98 3.54
CA MET A 131 -5.60 3.19 3.24
C MET A 131 -7.09 2.90 3.02
N PHE A 132 -7.44 1.85 2.28
CA PHE A 132 -8.83 1.43 2.14
C PHE A 132 -9.48 1.14 3.49
N HIS A 133 -8.80 0.37 4.34
CA HIS A 133 -9.31 0.03 5.66
C HIS A 133 -9.53 1.26 6.53
N GLU A 134 -8.54 2.15 6.63
CA GLU A 134 -8.64 3.35 7.47
C GLU A 134 -9.65 4.36 6.90
N VAL A 135 -9.61 4.66 5.60
CA VAL A 135 -10.43 5.71 4.98
C VAL A 135 -11.90 5.31 4.80
N VAL A 136 -12.13 4.04 4.40
CA VAL A 136 -13.48 3.56 4.05
C VAL A 136 -14.14 2.86 5.23
N VAL A 137 -13.41 1.96 5.92
CA VAL A 137 -14.02 1.10 6.95
C VAL A 137 -14.01 1.78 8.32
N VAL A 138 -12.87 2.35 8.75
CA VAL A 138 -12.73 2.89 10.11
C VAL A 138 -13.32 4.30 10.20
N HIS A 139 -12.84 5.22 9.38
CA HIS A 139 -13.24 6.63 9.46
C HIS A 139 -14.45 6.98 8.59
N SER A 140 -14.79 6.15 7.61
CA SER A 140 -15.86 6.42 6.64
C SER A 140 -15.74 7.80 5.96
N TRP A 141 -14.50 8.26 5.73
CA TRP A 141 -14.25 9.55 5.06
C TRP A 141 -14.69 9.52 3.60
N LEU A 142 -14.54 8.38 2.95
CA LEU A 142 -14.99 8.14 1.58
C LEU A 142 -15.72 6.80 1.51
N ASP A 143 -16.67 6.70 0.57
CA ASP A 143 -17.24 5.41 0.20
C ASP A 143 -16.27 4.61 -0.68
N SER A 144 -16.52 3.30 -0.80
CA SER A 144 -15.66 2.39 -1.57
C SER A 144 -15.51 2.81 -3.02
N THR A 145 -16.58 3.30 -3.65
CA THR A 145 -16.58 3.70 -5.07
C THR A 145 -15.70 4.93 -5.28
N THR A 146 -15.85 5.95 -4.43
CA THR A 146 -15.05 7.18 -4.49
C THR A 146 -13.57 6.88 -4.22
N PHE A 147 -13.26 6.00 -3.27
CA PHE A 147 -11.89 5.56 -3.02
C PHE A 147 -11.26 4.85 -4.24
N ILE A 148 -11.99 3.93 -4.87
CA ILE A 148 -11.52 3.20 -6.07
C ILE A 148 -11.30 4.19 -7.24
N ASN A 149 -12.17 5.18 -7.40
CA ASN A 149 -11.98 6.22 -8.40
C ASN A 149 -10.71 7.05 -8.15
N GLY A 150 -10.43 7.41 -6.90
CA GLY A 150 -9.19 8.08 -6.51
C GLY A 150 -7.95 7.23 -6.76
N LEU A 151 -8.05 5.93 -6.48
CA LEU A 151 -7.00 4.99 -6.78
C LEU A 151 -6.74 4.89 -8.29
N ALA A 152 -7.80 4.83 -9.10
CA ALA A 152 -7.70 4.84 -10.55
C ALA A 152 -7.02 6.10 -11.08
N LEU A 153 -7.38 7.28 -10.56
CA LEU A 153 -6.72 8.54 -10.89
C LEU A 153 -5.24 8.54 -10.50
N GLY A 154 -4.91 7.99 -9.33
CA GLY A 154 -3.53 7.82 -8.87
C GLY A 154 -2.70 6.93 -9.80
N GLN A 155 -3.30 5.92 -10.44
CA GLN A 155 -2.62 5.06 -11.41
C GLN A 155 -2.35 5.76 -12.75
N VAL A 156 -3.21 6.66 -13.17
CA VAL A 156 -3.03 7.47 -14.40
C VAL A 156 -1.99 8.58 -14.20
N THR A 157 -1.85 9.05 -12.98
CA THR A 157 -0.89 10.10 -12.64
C THR A 157 0.53 9.50 -12.54
N PRO A 158 1.52 10.00 -13.30
CA PRO A 158 2.89 9.50 -13.16
C PRO A 158 3.43 9.84 -11.76
N GLY A 159 3.67 8.82 -10.95
CA GLY A 159 4.14 9.00 -9.56
C GLY A 159 3.93 7.76 -8.69
N PRO A 160 4.30 7.84 -7.42
CA PRO A 160 4.08 6.75 -6.48
C PRO A 160 2.58 6.61 -6.18
N ILE A 161 2.10 5.36 -6.09
CA ILE A 161 0.68 5.03 -5.83
C ILE A 161 0.13 5.71 -4.58
N VAL A 162 0.98 5.92 -3.57
CA VAL A 162 0.61 6.59 -2.32
C VAL A 162 0.13 8.05 -2.50
N ILE A 163 0.26 8.64 -3.71
CA ILE A 163 -0.34 9.94 -4.05
C ILE A 163 -1.88 9.92 -3.88
N THR A 164 -2.49 8.74 -3.86
CA THR A 164 -3.90 8.56 -3.52
C THR A 164 -4.25 9.20 -2.16
N ALA A 165 -3.29 9.30 -1.23
CA ALA A 165 -3.47 10.00 0.04
C ALA A 165 -3.79 11.49 -0.16
N THR A 166 -3.16 12.14 -1.15
CA THR A 166 -3.47 13.55 -1.51
C THR A 166 -4.92 13.68 -1.97
N PHE A 167 -5.39 12.76 -2.79
CA PHE A 167 -6.78 12.72 -3.25
C PHE A 167 -7.76 12.53 -2.09
N VAL A 168 -7.48 11.57 -1.21
CA VAL A 168 -8.29 11.34 0.01
C VAL A 168 -8.35 12.61 0.85
N GLY A 169 -7.20 13.18 1.17
CA GLY A 169 -7.12 14.40 1.97
C GLY A 169 -7.86 15.58 1.35
N TYR A 170 -7.75 15.74 0.02
CA TYR A 170 -8.45 16.80 -0.70
C TYR A 170 -9.97 16.64 -0.66
N LEU A 171 -10.49 15.44 -0.84
CA LEU A 171 -11.94 15.20 -0.77
C LEU A 171 -12.48 15.33 0.65
N THR A 172 -11.67 15.00 1.67
CA THR A 172 -12.11 15.04 3.07
C THR A 172 -12.08 16.46 3.64
N TYR A 173 -10.97 17.21 3.42
CA TYR A 173 -10.74 18.52 4.04
C TYR A 173 -10.21 19.59 3.07
N GLY A 174 -10.49 19.45 1.77
CA GLY A 174 -10.10 20.42 0.75
C GLY A 174 -8.59 20.53 0.54
N PHE A 175 -8.14 21.68 0.07
CA PHE A 175 -6.74 21.93 -0.30
C PHE A 175 -5.75 21.64 0.84
N TRP A 176 -6.04 22.09 2.05
CA TRP A 176 -5.19 21.82 3.23
C TRP A 176 -5.17 20.36 3.61
N GLY A 177 -6.31 19.66 3.46
CA GLY A 177 -6.37 18.21 3.66
C GLY A 177 -5.44 17.46 2.68
N GLY A 178 -5.40 17.87 1.41
CA GLY A 178 -4.47 17.30 0.43
C GLY A 178 -3.01 17.48 0.81
N ILE A 179 -2.60 18.67 1.26
CA ILE A 179 -1.22 18.95 1.70
C ILE A 179 -0.89 18.12 2.93
N VAL A 180 -1.75 18.14 3.94
CA VAL A 180 -1.52 17.46 5.22
C VAL A 180 -1.45 15.94 5.03
N ALA A 181 -2.34 15.35 4.23
CA ALA A 181 -2.30 13.93 3.91
C ALA A 181 -1.01 13.55 3.18
N THR A 182 -0.55 14.39 2.25
CA THR A 182 0.70 14.15 1.51
C THR A 182 1.91 14.18 2.45
N ILE A 183 2.02 15.18 3.31
CA ILE A 183 3.12 15.26 4.28
C ILE A 183 3.03 14.07 5.24
N GLY A 184 1.82 13.76 5.75
CA GLY A 184 1.60 12.65 6.66
C GLY A 184 2.06 11.32 6.10
N ILE A 185 1.66 11.00 4.85
CA ILE A 185 1.96 9.70 4.22
C ILE A 185 3.45 9.49 3.92
N PHE A 186 4.22 10.55 3.71
CA PHE A 186 5.65 10.42 3.40
C PHE A 186 6.57 10.59 4.61
N THR A 187 6.10 11.20 5.70
CA THR A 187 6.94 11.53 6.87
C THR A 187 7.58 10.30 7.51
N PRO A 188 6.87 9.19 7.82
CA PRO A 188 7.48 8.03 8.45
C PRO A 188 8.54 7.36 7.59
N SER A 189 8.28 7.19 6.29
CA SER A 189 9.23 6.60 5.34
C SER A 189 10.53 7.41 5.28
N PHE A 190 10.46 8.74 5.20
CA PHE A 190 11.64 9.59 5.23
C PHE A 190 12.42 9.47 6.53
N LEU A 191 11.73 9.53 7.67
CA LEU A 191 12.35 9.38 8.99
C LEU A 191 12.99 8.00 9.14
N PHE A 192 12.29 6.96 8.67
CA PHE A 192 12.78 5.58 8.75
C PHE A 192 14.04 5.37 7.90
N VAL A 193 14.04 5.85 6.66
CA VAL A 193 15.21 5.73 5.77
C VAL A 193 16.41 6.48 6.37
N VAL A 194 16.24 7.77 6.71
CA VAL A 194 17.36 8.57 7.23
C VAL A 194 17.87 8.05 8.59
N GLY A 195 16.96 7.53 9.44
CA GLY A 195 17.31 6.98 10.75
C GLY A 195 17.93 5.59 10.71
N THR A 196 17.56 4.74 9.74
CA THR A 196 18.00 3.33 9.69
C THR A 196 19.24 3.10 8.84
N VAL A 197 19.51 3.96 7.86
CA VAL A 197 20.68 3.85 6.97
C VAL A 197 21.98 3.57 7.73
N PRO A 198 22.32 4.27 8.85
CA PRO A 198 23.55 4.01 9.58
C PRO A 198 23.62 2.63 10.26
N TYR A 199 22.46 2.00 10.50
CA TYR A 199 22.33 0.73 11.20
C TYR A 199 21.95 -0.42 10.27
N TYR A 200 21.82 -0.16 8.96
CA TYR A 200 21.30 -1.10 7.99
C TYR A 200 22.01 -2.46 8.00
N ASP A 201 23.36 -2.47 7.98
CA ASP A 201 24.14 -3.70 7.97
C ASP A 201 23.94 -4.52 9.25
N ARG A 202 23.82 -3.84 10.40
CA ARG A 202 23.56 -4.51 11.68
C ARG A 202 22.16 -5.10 11.77
N LEU A 203 21.16 -4.40 11.25
CA LEU A 203 19.77 -4.89 11.19
C LEU A 203 19.67 -6.09 10.24
N ARG A 204 20.28 -5.98 9.07
CA ARG A 204 20.28 -7.04 8.06
C ARG A 204 21.00 -8.31 8.52
N SER A 205 21.99 -8.21 9.38
CA SER A 205 22.71 -9.37 9.96
C SER A 205 21.94 -10.07 11.08
N SER A 206 20.90 -9.46 11.65
CA SER A 206 20.09 -10.03 12.72
C SER A 206 19.12 -11.09 12.18
N GLN A 207 19.26 -12.33 12.62
CA GLN A 207 18.35 -13.42 12.24
C GLN A 207 16.90 -13.18 12.67
N ILE A 208 16.72 -12.59 13.86
CA ILE A 208 15.39 -12.26 14.39
C ILE A 208 14.72 -11.22 13.50
N TYR A 209 15.46 -10.16 13.13
CA TYR A 209 14.97 -9.13 12.23
C TYR A 209 14.54 -9.71 10.87
N GLN A 210 15.38 -10.59 10.28
CA GLN A 210 15.06 -11.21 9.00
C GLN A 210 13.80 -12.08 9.06
N LYS A 211 13.64 -12.90 10.10
CA LYS A 211 12.46 -13.74 10.32
C LYS A 211 11.19 -12.91 10.52
N MET A 212 11.28 -11.89 11.35
CA MET A 212 10.19 -10.94 11.59
C MET A 212 9.75 -10.27 10.29
N PHE A 213 10.71 -9.71 9.54
CA PHE A 213 10.46 -9.02 8.30
C PHE A 213 9.84 -9.93 7.22
N GLN A 214 10.32 -11.19 7.10
CA GLN A 214 9.72 -12.17 6.20
C GLN A 214 8.29 -12.51 6.59
N GLY A 215 7.99 -12.72 7.88
CA GLY A 215 6.62 -12.95 8.36
C GLY A 215 5.68 -11.79 7.98
N ILE A 216 6.15 -10.55 8.15
CA ILE A 216 5.42 -9.35 7.72
C ILE A 216 5.19 -9.39 6.21
N LEU A 217 6.21 -9.64 5.38
CA LEU A 217 6.06 -9.71 3.92
C LEU A 217 5.03 -10.77 3.48
N PHE A 218 4.96 -11.92 4.15
CA PHE A 218 3.94 -12.93 3.82
C PHE A 218 2.54 -12.46 4.17
N SER A 219 2.36 -11.74 5.29
CA SER A 219 1.06 -11.18 5.63
C SER A 219 0.58 -10.14 4.63
N PHE A 220 1.49 -9.44 3.94
CA PHE A 220 1.12 -8.52 2.86
C PHE A 220 0.47 -9.20 1.68
N VAL A 221 0.93 -10.41 1.31
CA VAL A 221 0.24 -11.15 0.25
C VAL A 221 -1.20 -11.46 0.67
N GLY A 222 -1.41 -11.83 1.94
CA GLY A 222 -2.74 -12.03 2.52
C GLY A 222 -3.59 -10.75 2.51
N LEU A 223 -2.98 -9.62 2.83
CA LEU A 223 -3.63 -8.31 2.81
C LEU A 223 -4.05 -7.92 1.39
N LEU A 224 -3.14 -8.01 0.42
CA LEU A 224 -3.43 -7.74 -0.99
C LEU A 224 -4.55 -8.64 -1.52
N LEU A 225 -4.55 -9.93 -1.17
CA LEU A 225 -5.62 -10.86 -1.54
C LEU A 225 -6.97 -10.42 -0.94
N SER A 226 -6.99 -10.09 0.35
CA SER A 226 -8.20 -9.61 1.03
C SER A 226 -8.78 -8.37 0.35
N VAL A 227 -7.92 -7.40 0.00
CA VAL A 227 -8.36 -6.17 -0.67
C VAL A 227 -8.78 -6.42 -2.11
N THR A 228 -8.07 -7.28 -2.85
CA THR A 228 -8.51 -7.70 -4.19
C THR A 228 -9.95 -8.21 -4.14
N ILE A 229 -10.28 -9.07 -3.17
CA ILE A 229 -11.62 -9.61 -2.99
C ILE A 229 -12.61 -8.48 -2.63
N LYS A 230 -12.29 -7.62 -1.67
CA LYS A 230 -13.17 -6.50 -1.26
C LYS A 230 -13.44 -5.53 -2.41
N LEU A 231 -12.42 -5.15 -3.17
CA LEU A 231 -12.56 -4.29 -4.34
C LEU A 231 -13.37 -4.96 -5.44
N ALA A 232 -13.12 -6.26 -5.71
CA ALA A 232 -13.89 -7.02 -6.69
C ALA A 232 -15.38 -7.12 -6.32
N LEU A 233 -15.70 -7.23 -5.04
CA LEU A 233 -17.10 -7.25 -4.56
C LEU A 233 -17.76 -5.87 -4.61
N ALA A 234 -17.00 -4.78 -4.55
CA ALA A 234 -17.51 -3.41 -4.60
C ALA A 234 -17.78 -2.90 -6.02
N VAL A 235 -17.16 -3.48 -7.06
CA VAL A 235 -17.35 -3.07 -8.45
C VAL A 235 -18.64 -3.67 -9.02
N PRO A 236 -19.53 -2.86 -9.64
CA PRO A 236 -20.68 -3.36 -10.37
C PRO A 236 -20.24 -3.98 -11.69
N TRP A 237 -20.05 -5.29 -11.70
CA TRP A 237 -19.54 -6.02 -12.85
C TRP A 237 -20.55 -6.05 -13.99
N SER A 238 -20.06 -5.73 -15.18
CA SER A 238 -20.68 -6.03 -16.46
C SER A 238 -19.79 -7.01 -17.23
N TRP A 239 -20.35 -7.66 -18.23
CA TRP A 239 -19.55 -8.56 -19.05
C TRP A 239 -18.35 -7.84 -19.73
N PHE A 240 -18.54 -6.56 -20.10
CA PHE A 240 -17.49 -5.72 -20.66
C PHE A 240 -16.39 -5.39 -19.64
N SER A 241 -16.77 -4.94 -18.43
CA SER A 241 -15.80 -4.64 -17.36
C SER A 241 -15.03 -5.89 -16.93
N GLY A 242 -15.68 -7.07 -16.97
CA GLY A 242 -15.03 -8.35 -16.73
C GLY A 242 -13.97 -8.70 -17.77
N LEU A 243 -14.30 -8.53 -19.06
CA LEU A 243 -13.31 -8.72 -20.15
C LEU A 243 -12.16 -7.73 -20.07
N LEU A 244 -12.46 -6.47 -19.75
CA LEU A 244 -11.44 -5.42 -19.60
C LEU A 244 -10.48 -5.75 -18.44
N ALA A 245 -11.02 -6.18 -17.29
CA ALA A 245 -10.23 -6.61 -16.15
C ALA A 245 -9.36 -7.82 -16.47
N ALA A 246 -9.93 -8.83 -17.13
CA ALA A 246 -9.18 -10.01 -17.55
C ALA A 246 -8.06 -9.62 -18.53
N GLY A 247 -8.36 -8.81 -19.55
CA GLY A 247 -7.38 -8.34 -20.51
C GLY A 247 -6.24 -7.56 -19.84
N ALA A 248 -6.58 -6.63 -18.94
CA ALA A 248 -5.60 -5.88 -18.15
C ALA A 248 -4.71 -6.81 -17.30
N PHE A 249 -5.32 -7.77 -16.59
CA PHE A 249 -4.60 -8.72 -15.75
C PHE A 249 -3.62 -9.58 -16.56
N PHE A 250 -4.07 -10.16 -17.68
CA PHE A 250 -3.20 -10.98 -18.52
C PHE A 250 -2.10 -10.16 -19.20
N SER A 251 -2.39 -8.94 -19.66
CA SER A 251 -1.37 -8.05 -20.23
C SER A 251 -0.26 -7.74 -19.21
N LEU A 252 -0.62 -7.49 -17.95
CA LEU A 252 0.35 -7.28 -16.87
C LEU A 252 1.16 -8.54 -16.58
N LEU A 253 0.55 -9.72 -16.60
CA LEU A 253 1.26 -10.99 -16.42
C LEU A 253 2.26 -11.27 -17.55
N LEU A 254 2.00 -10.76 -18.76
CA LEU A 254 2.89 -10.85 -19.91
C LEU A 254 3.99 -9.76 -19.88
N GLY A 255 4.01 -8.90 -18.88
CA GLY A 255 5.07 -7.90 -18.69
C GLY A 255 4.75 -6.52 -19.27
N ALA A 256 3.50 -6.24 -19.64
CA ALA A 256 3.12 -4.89 -20.05
C ALA A 256 3.28 -3.90 -18.88
N GLU A 257 3.74 -2.68 -19.17
CA GLU A 257 3.83 -1.62 -18.18
C GLU A 257 2.43 -1.13 -17.76
N ILE A 258 2.26 -0.88 -16.47
CA ILE A 258 0.99 -0.46 -15.87
C ILE A 258 0.39 0.74 -16.59
N LEU A 259 1.21 1.74 -16.90
CA LEU A 259 0.78 2.96 -17.58
C LEU A 259 0.08 2.66 -18.92
N TRP A 260 0.67 1.81 -19.75
CA TRP A 260 0.11 1.46 -21.06
C TRP A 260 -1.19 0.66 -20.94
N VAL A 261 -1.27 -0.23 -19.95
CA VAL A 261 -2.50 -1.01 -19.67
C VAL A 261 -3.63 -0.07 -19.27
N VAL A 262 -3.36 0.92 -18.41
CA VAL A 262 -4.36 1.91 -17.99
C VAL A 262 -4.78 2.80 -19.15
N ILE A 263 -3.83 3.34 -19.95
CA ILE A 263 -4.13 4.18 -21.11
C ILE A 263 -4.96 3.40 -22.14
N ALA A 264 -4.56 2.18 -22.47
CA ALA A 264 -5.31 1.32 -23.40
C ALA A 264 -6.72 1.03 -22.89
N GLY A 265 -6.85 0.74 -21.59
CA GLY A 265 -8.14 0.49 -20.97
C GLY A 265 -9.07 1.71 -20.98
N ILE A 266 -8.53 2.91 -20.75
CA ILE A 266 -9.27 4.17 -20.90
C ILE A 266 -9.71 4.35 -22.37
N GLY A 267 -8.80 4.14 -23.33
CA GLY A 267 -9.11 4.25 -24.76
C GLY A 267 -10.25 3.32 -25.17
N ILE A 268 -10.20 2.05 -24.77
CA ILE A 268 -11.25 1.07 -25.03
C ILE A 268 -12.58 1.49 -24.40
N ALA A 269 -12.57 2.00 -23.16
CA ALA A 269 -13.77 2.46 -22.48
C ALA A 269 -14.41 3.68 -23.15
N VAL A 270 -13.60 4.63 -23.65
CA VAL A 270 -14.08 5.80 -24.39
C VAL A 270 -14.70 5.37 -25.74
N VAL A 271 -14.03 4.47 -26.48
CA VAL A 271 -14.56 3.96 -27.75
C VAL A 271 -15.90 3.25 -27.53
N GLN A 272 -15.99 2.44 -26.50
CA GLN A 272 -17.27 1.77 -26.17
C GLN A 272 -18.37 2.80 -25.84
N PHE A 273 -18.03 3.82 -25.07
CA PHE A 273 -19.03 4.87 -24.73
C PHE A 273 -19.54 5.61 -25.95
N VAL A 274 -18.65 5.94 -26.90
CA VAL A 274 -19.02 6.62 -28.16
C VAL A 274 -19.83 5.70 -29.09
N LEU A 275 -19.57 4.39 -29.10
CA LEU A 275 -20.29 3.45 -29.97
C LEU A 275 -21.68 3.04 -29.45
N VAL A 276 -21.92 3.16 -28.14
CA VAL A 276 -23.17 2.73 -27.49
C VAL A 276 -24.13 3.89 -27.25
N HIS A 277 -23.64 5.14 -27.31
CA HIS A 277 -24.40 6.39 -27.12
C HIS A 277 -24.26 7.31 -28.30
#